data_13fab8568a8a349f6b304055f8c8b130
#
_entry.id   13fab8568a8a349f6b304055f8c8b130
#
_cell.length_a   1.000
_cell.length_b   1.000
_cell.length_c   1.000
_cell.angle_alpha   90.00
_cell.angle_beta   90.00
_cell.angle_gamma   90.00
#
_symmetry.space_group_name_H-M   'P 1'
#
loop_
_entity.id
_entity.type
_entity.pdbx_description
1 polymer ?
#
loop_
_entity_poly.entity_id
_entity_poly.type
_entity_poly.pdbx_seq_one_letter_code
_entity_poly.pdbx_strand_id
1 'polypeptide(L)'
;VTVHMLGIRFLPCGILRFMDLPLQELTNLRLNADELTSLFTHSFAERLGEQGTIQEHLVFIENFLLQALCRYSPKAERSMLFAIQQINRCKGDLSLLRLAEETCLCQRHFERKFKQHTGLTPKEYSRIIKFKHAVDLLRSTSFDNLLSVAIKAGYYDVSHLSKEIKKMSGNAPSQLLTSAPLEEGTLSYVKT
;
A
#
# COMPACT_ATOMS: atom_id res chain seq x y z
N VAL A 1 -2.66 -16.26 -26.92
CA VAL A 1 -3.24 -14.91 -26.76
C VAL A 1 -2.32 -14.15 -25.80
N THR A 2 -1.72 -13.06 -26.30
CA THR A 2 -0.88 -12.19 -25.46
C THR A 2 -1.82 -11.21 -24.74
N VAL A 3 -1.85 -11.28 -23.40
CA VAL A 3 -2.64 -10.35 -22.60
C VAL A 3 -1.72 -9.23 -22.13
N HIS A 4 -2.02 -8.01 -22.50
CA HIS A 4 -1.37 -6.81 -21.97
C HIS A 4 -2.19 -6.29 -20.80
N MET A 5 -1.55 -6.07 -19.64
CA MET A 5 -2.20 -5.55 -18.46
C MET A 5 -1.47 -4.30 -17.97
N LEU A 6 -2.23 -3.28 -17.65
CA LEU A 6 -1.72 -2.04 -17.08
C LEU A 6 -2.36 -1.84 -15.71
N GLY A 7 -1.54 -1.56 -14.69
CA GLY A 7 -1.99 -1.41 -13.32
C GLY A 7 -1.65 -0.03 -12.75
N ILE A 8 -2.57 0.54 -11.99
CA ILE A 8 -2.38 1.77 -11.24
C ILE A 8 -2.38 1.43 -9.75
N ARG A 9 -1.27 1.72 -9.06
CA ARG A 9 -1.18 1.55 -7.62
C ARG A 9 -1.19 2.89 -6.93
N PHE A 10 -2.24 3.16 -6.17
CA PHE A 10 -2.32 4.36 -5.36
C PHE A 10 -1.47 4.25 -4.09
N LEU A 11 -0.90 5.36 -3.66
CA LEU A 11 -0.35 5.49 -2.32
C LEU A 11 -1.47 5.34 -1.27
N PRO A 12 -1.14 4.98 -0.02
CA PRO A 12 -2.14 4.90 1.04
C PRO A 12 -2.99 6.18 1.11
N CYS A 13 -4.29 6.04 1.17
CA CYS A 13 -5.29 7.12 1.07
C CYS A 13 -5.31 7.86 -0.28
N GLY A 14 -4.45 7.57 -1.24
CA GLY A 14 -4.36 8.28 -2.51
C GLY A 14 -5.64 8.20 -3.33
N ILE A 15 -6.30 7.04 -3.34
CA ILE A 15 -7.56 6.83 -4.06
C ILE A 15 -8.70 7.68 -3.49
N LEU A 16 -8.68 8.05 -2.21
CA LEU A 16 -9.69 8.93 -1.60
C LEU A 16 -9.69 10.36 -2.18
N ARG A 17 -8.70 10.69 -3.00
CA ARG A 17 -8.68 11.91 -3.80
C ARG A 17 -9.66 11.88 -4.97
N PHE A 18 -10.20 10.70 -5.27
CA PHE A 18 -11.01 10.45 -6.46
C PHE A 18 -12.39 9.92 -6.13
N MET A 19 -12.62 9.48 -4.89
CA MET A 19 -13.88 8.86 -4.47
C MET A 19 -14.17 9.12 -2.99
N ASP A 20 -15.44 9.13 -2.62
CA ASP A 20 -15.92 9.34 -1.25
C ASP A 20 -16.46 8.01 -0.66
N LEU A 21 -15.67 6.96 -0.77
CA LEU A 21 -16.01 5.66 -0.18
C LEU A 21 -14.97 5.29 0.88
N PRO A 22 -15.40 4.79 2.05
CA PRO A 22 -14.47 4.27 3.05
C PRO A 22 -13.68 3.08 2.50
N LEU A 23 -12.34 3.16 2.53
CA LEU A 23 -11.49 2.10 1.95
C LEU A 23 -11.68 0.73 2.63
N GLN A 24 -12.20 0.70 3.85
CA GLN A 24 -12.56 -0.56 4.51
C GLN A 24 -13.61 -1.37 3.74
N GLU A 25 -14.47 -0.71 2.97
CA GLU A 25 -15.50 -1.36 2.15
C GLU A 25 -14.92 -1.98 0.88
N LEU A 26 -13.74 -1.52 0.46
CA LEU A 26 -13.02 -2.03 -0.71
C LEU A 26 -11.96 -3.08 -0.36
N THR A 27 -11.73 -3.33 0.93
CA THR A 27 -10.66 -4.24 1.37
C THR A 27 -10.94 -5.67 0.92
N ASN A 28 -9.96 -6.28 0.20
CA ASN A 28 -10.05 -7.62 -0.36
C ASN A 28 -11.17 -7.84 -1.40
N LEU A 29 -11.75 -6.77 -1.91
CA LEU A 29 -12.72 -6.85 -3.01
C LEU A 29 -12.02 -6.74 -4.36
N ARG A 30 -12.58 -7.41 -5.35
CA ARG A 30 -12.30 -7.22 -6.77
C ARG A 30 -13.59 -6.66 -7.39
N LEU A 31 -13.51 -5.45 -7.87
CA LEU A 31 -14.64 -4.73 -8.47
C LEU A 31 -14.31 -4.44 -9.93
N ASN A 32 -15.33 -4.40 -10.76
CA ASN A 32 -15.19 -3.85 -12.09
C ASN A 32 -15.04 -2.31 -12.00
N ALA A 33 -14.36 -1.71 -12.98
CA ALA A 33 -14.13 -0.26 -12.96
C ALA A 33 -15.44 0.54 -13.02
N ASP A 34 -16.45 0.02 -13.68
CA ASP A 34 -17.79 0.61 -13.81
C ASP A 34 -18.59 0.59 -12.49
N GLU A 35 -18.25 -0.27 -11.53
CA GLU A 35 -18.80 -0.23 -10.17
C GLU A 35 -18.27 0.96 -9.36
N LEU A 36 -17.15 1.55 -9.77
CA LEU A 36 -16.56 2.75 -9.20
C LEU A 36 -16.91 4.00 -10.02
N THR A 37 -18.20 4.20 -10.24
CA THR A 37 -18.76 5.25 -11.13
C THR A 37 -18.32 6.67 -10.78
N SER A 38 -17.95 6.93 -9.53
CA SER A 38 -17.40 8.22 -9.10
C SER A 38 -16.05 8.55 -9.74
N LEU A 39 -15.24 7.52 -10.05
CA LEU A 39 -13.92 7.66 -10.68
C LEU A 39 -13.96 7.24 -12.14
N PHE A 40 -14.44 6.02 -12.43
CA PHE A 40 -14.44 5.47 -13.78
C PHE A 40 -15.83 5.57 -14.40
N THR A 41 -15.96 6.38 -15.45
CA THR A 41 -17.17 6.43 -16.25
C THR A 41 -17.24 5.26 -17.23
N HIS A 42 -18.42 4.93 -17.70
CA HIS A 42 -18.60 3.82 -18.68
C HIS A 42 -17.70 3.99 -19.93
N SER A 43 -17.49 5.23 -20.36
CA SER A 43 -16.62 5.54 -21.51
C SER A 43 -15.12 5.44 -21.22
N PHE A 44 -14.68 5.22 -19.97
CA PHE A 44 -13.27 5.14 -19.63
C PHE A 44 -12.61 3.92 -20.28
N ALA A 45 -13.22 2.75 -20.15
CA ALA A 45 -12.68 1.50 -20.70
C ALA A 45 -12.64 1.53 -22.25
N GLU A 46 -13.68 2.08 -22.88
CA GLU A 46 -13.75 2.26 -24.34
C GLU A 46 -12.61 3.16 -24.82
N ARG A 47 -12.47 4.36 -24.24
CA ARG A 47 -11.43 5.32 -24.60
C ARG A 47 -10.02 4.82 -24.29
N LEU A 48 -9.86 4.02 -23.22
CA LEU A 48 -8.58 3.36 -22.95
C LEU A 48 -8.25 2.33 -24.03
N GLY A 49 -9.25 1.56 -24.49
CA GLY A 49 -9.09 0.56 -25.55
C GLY A 49 -8.79 1.14 -26.94
N GLU A 50 -9.10 2.42 -27.18
CA GLU A 50 -8.78 3.14 -28.42
C GLU A 50 -7.30 3.51 -28.53
N GLN A 51 -6.54 3.44 -27.43
CA GLN A 51 -5.11 3.76 -27.43
C GLN A 51 -4.31 2.62 -28.08
N GLY A 52 -3.40 2.95 -28.98
CA GLY A 52 -2.64 1.96 -29.77
C GLY A 52 -1.36 1.49 -29.08
N THR A 53 -0.72 2.34 -28.28
CA THR A 53 0.58 2.09 -27.67
C THR A 53 0.56 2.19 -26.15
N ILE A 54 1.52 1.55 -25.49
CA ILE A 54 1.67 1.64 -24.02
C ILE A 54 1.84 3.11 -23.60
N GLN A 55 2.60 3.90 -24.36
CA GLN A 55 2.82 5.30 -24.04
C GLN A 55 1.52 6.13 -24.11
N GLU A 56 0.68 5.89 -25.10
CA GLU A 56 -0.62 6.53 -25.23
C GLU A 56 -1.55 6.14 -24.07
N HIS A 57 -1.56 4.87 -23.66
CA HIS A 57 -2.30 4.43 -22.47
C HIS A 57 -1.84 5.18 -21.20
N LEU A 58 -0.52 5.31 -20.98
CA LEU A 58 0.01 6.01 -19.81
C LEU A 58 -0.40 7.49 -19.82
N VAL A 59 -0.24 8.18 -20.94
CA VAL A 59 -0.63 9.59 -21.11
C VAL A 59 -2.13 9.78 -20.92
N PHE A 60 -2.93 8.88 -21.48
CA PHE A 60 -4.39 8.92 -21.29
C PHE A 60 -4.79 8.79 -19.82
N ILE A 61 -4.23 7.81 -19.10
CA ILE A 61 -4.53 7.59 -17.70
C ILE A 61 -4.06 8.75 -16.83
N GLU A 62 -2.86 9.28 -17.07
CA GLU A 62 -2.33 10.43 -16.33
C GLU A 62 -3.25 11.64 -16.48
N ASN A 63 -3.62 11.99 -17.71
CA ASN A 63 -4.53 13.10 -18.00
C ASN A 63 -5.91 12.88 -17.37
N PHE A 64 -6.43 11.65 -17.43
CA PHE A 64 -7.71 11.30 -16.82
C PHE A 64 -7.68 11.52 -15.30
N LEU A 65 -6.63 11.03 -14.62
CA LEU A 65 -6.48 11.20 -13.19
C LEU A 65 -6.25 12.67 -12.79
N LEU A 66 -5.47 13.42 -13.56
CA LEU A 66 -5.28 14.86 -13.32
C LEU A 66 -6.59 15.63 -13.43
N GLN A 67 -7.41 15.35 -14.44
CA GLN A 67 -8.74 15.95 -14.58
C GLN A 67 -9.67 15.57 -13.42
N ALA A 68 -9.64 14.32 -12.99
CA ALA A 68 -10.42 13.86 -11.85
C ALA A 68 -10.00 14.56 -10.55
N LEU A 69 -8.69 14.77 -10.34
CA LEU A 69 -8.17 15.54 -9.19
C LEU A 69 -8.68 16.98 -9.16
N CYS A 70 -8.83 17.62 -10.32
CA CYS A 70 -9.36 18.99 -10.39
C CYS A 70 -10.85 19.07 -10.04
N ARG A 71 -11.61 17.99 -10.28
CA ARG A 71 -13.05 17.94 -10.02
C ARG A 71 -13.41 17.59 -8.59
N TYR A 72 -12.54 16.85 -7.92
CA TYR A 72 -12.82 16.30 -6.60
C TYR A 72 -11.95 16.97 -5.52
N SER A 73 -12.59 17.60 -4.53
CA SER A 73 -11.89 18.18 -3.38
C SER A 73 -11.68 17.10 -2.31
N PRO A 74 -10.44 16.76 -1.98
CA PRO A 74 -10.18 15.65 -1.08
C PRO A 74 -10.60 15.96 0.35
N LYS A 75 -11.34 15.05 0.95
CA LYS A 75 -11.65 15.04 2.39
C LYS A 75 -10.63 14.24 3.21
N ALA A 76 -9.44 13.98 2.68
CA ALA A 76 -8.43 13.27 3.45
C ALA A 76 -8.08 14.09 4.70
N GLU A 77 -8.44 13.57 5.86
CA GLU A 77 -8.14 14.22 7.13
C GLU A 77 -6.64 14.32 7.32
N ARG A 78 -6.15 15.52 7.58
CA ARG A 78 -4.71 15.79 7.81
C ARG A 78 -4.13 14.91 8.91
N SER A 79 -4.92 14.61 9.95
CA SER A 79 -4.53 13.72 11.04
C SER A 79 -4.25 12.29 10.58
N MET A 80 -5.01 11.76 9.60
CA MET A 80 -4.78 10.41 9.07
C MET A 80 -3.56 10.37 8.14
N LEU A 81 -3.36 11.40 7.32
CA LEU A 81 -2.14 11.52 6.51
C LEU A 81 -0.90 11.63 7.40
N PHE A 82 -0.96 12.43 8.46
CA PHE A 82 0.10 12.51 9.46
C PHE A 82 0.40 11.15 10.09
N ALA A 83 -0.64 10.43 10.54
CA ALA A 83 -0.47 9.11 11.14
C ALA A 83 0.21 8.11 10.19
N ILE A 84 -0.21 8.07 8.92
CA ILE A 84 0.40 7.24 7.88
C ILE A 84 1.88 7.61 7.69
N GLN A 85 2.19 8.90 7.61
CA GLN A 85 3.56 9.39 7.47
C GLN A 85 4.43 8.99 8.66
N GLN A 86 3.92 9.09 9.90
CA GLN A 86 4.66 8.67 11.10
C GLN A 86 4.93 7.17 11.10
N ILE A 87 3.93 6.34 10.79
CA ILE A 87 4.11 4.88 10.69
C ILE A 87 5.18 4.53 9.65
N ASN A 88 5.13 5.17 8.48
CA ASN A 88 6.13 4.94 7.41
C ASN A 88 7.53 5.41 7.84
N ARG A 89 7.64 6.59 8.45
CA ARG A 89 8.91 7.16 8.92
C ARG A 89 9.57 6.28 9.98
N CYS A 90 8.77 5.79 10.94
CA CYS A 90 9.22 4.90 12.00
C CYS A 90 9.31 3.42 11.55
N LYS A 91 9.16 3.13 10.25
CA LYS A 91 9.23 1.75 9.73
C LYS A 91 8.29 0.77 10.42
N GLY A 92 7.13 1.26 10.88
CA GLY A 92 6.15 0.48 11.60
C GLY A 92 6.47 0.20 13.07
N ASP A 93 7.59 0.71 13.59
CA ASP A 93 8.02 0.50 14.97
C ASP A 93 7.76 1.77 15.82
N LEU A 94 6.53 1.91 16.30
CA LEU A 94 6.11 3.05 17.11
C LEU A 94 4.94 2.69 18.02
N SER A 95 4.71 3.54 19.04
CA SER A 95 3.54 3.42 19.92
C SER A 95 2.29 3.96 19.23
N LEU A 96 1.34 3.09 18.91
CA LEU A 96 0.05 3.49 18.32
C LEU A 96 -0.82 4.29 19.30
N LEU A 97 -0.65 4.09 20.62
CA LEU A 97 -1.32 4.88 21.63
C LEU A 97 -0.87 6.36 21.56
N ARG A 98 0.44 6.58 21.56
CA ARG A 98 1.01 7.94 21.39
C ARG A 98 0.60 8.57 20.07
N LEU A 99 0.59 7.78 18.99
CA LEU A 99 0.16 8.28 17.68
C LEU A 99 -1.32 8.72 17.69
N ALA A 100 -2.20 8.01 18.40
CA ALA A 100 -3.58 8.42 18.58
C ALA A 100 -3.68 9.76 19.35
N GLU A 101 -2.91 9.92 20.43
CA GLU A 101 -2.81 11.16 21.21
C GLU A 101 -2.34 12.33 20.34
N GLU A 102 -1.29 12.15 19.53
CA GLU A 102 -0.77 13.16 18.59
C GLU A 102 -1.79 13.58 17.54
N THR A 103 -2.76 12.71 17.21
CA THR A 103 -3.87 13.04 16.31
C THR A 103 -5.07 13.68 17.03
N CYS A 104 -4.96 13.91 18.34
CA CYS A 104 -6.04 14.42 19.20
C CYS A 104 -7.30 13.55 19.19
N LEU A 105 -7.13 12.22 19.03
CA LEU A 105 -8.21 11.25 19.02
C LEU A 105 -8.04 10.22 20.12
N CYS A 106 -9.16 9.78 20.73
CA CYS A 106 -9.10 8.58 21.55
C CYS A 106 -8.80 7.35 20.67
N GLN A 107 -8.16 6.33 21.25
CA GLN A 107 -7.67 5.15 20.51
C GLN A 107 -8.75 4.52 19.62
N ARG A 108 -9.96 4.29 20.14
CA ARG A 108 -11.07 3.70 19.39
C ARG A 108 -11.48 4.53 18.17
N HIS A 109 -11.50 5.85 18.32
CA HIS A 109 -11.85 6.76 17.24
C HIS A 109 -10.73 6.80 16.18
N PHE A 110 -9.46 6.83 16.64
CA PHE A 110 -8.29 6.76 15.75
C PHE A 110 -8.30 5.48 14.93
N GLU A 111 -8.46 4.30 15.55
CA GLU A 111 -8.49 3.03 14.85
C GLU A 111 -9.61 2.96 13.80
N ARG A 112 -10.81 3.44 14.15
CA ARG A 112 -11.94 3.47 13.22
C ARG A 112 -11.66 4.38 12.03
N LYS A 113 -11.20 5.61 12.26
CA LYS A 113 -10.89 6.57 11.20
C LYS A 113 -9.74 6.09 10.32
N PHE A 114 -8.70 5.55 10.93
CA PHE A 114 -7.57 5.02 10.20
C PHE A 114 -8.01 3.89 9.25
N LYS A 115 -8.86 2.97 9.75
CA LYS A 115 -9.41 1.89 8.94
C LYS A 115 -10.30 2.40 7.78
N GLN A 116 -11.12 3.42 8.02
CA GLN A 116 -11.91 4.07 6.97
C GLN A 116 -11.01 4.64 5.86
N HIS A 117 -9.85 5.23 6.21
CA HIS A 117 -8.95 5.89 5.27
C HIS A 117 -7.95 4.95 4.58
N THR A 118 -7.62 3.81 5.17
CA THR A 118 -6.58 2.90 4.65
C THR A 118 -7.09 1.51 4.28
N GLY A 119 -8.29 1.15 4.74
CA GLY A 119 -8.81 -0.21 4.68
C GLY A 119 -8.26 -1.13 5.77
N LEU A 120 -7.24 -0.71 6.52
CA LEU A 120 -6.53 -1.50 7.52
C LEU A 120 -6.56 -0.82 8.89
N THR A 121 -6.49 -1.60 9.96
CA THR A 121 -6.23 -1.03 11.29
C THR A 121 -4.82 -0.45 11.37
N PRO A 122 -4.54 0.52 12.26
CA PRO A 122 -3.18 1.03 12.46
C PRO A 122 -2.16 -0.07 12.75
N LYS A 123 -2.57 -1.09 13.52
CA LYS A 123 -1.73 -2.24 13.87
C LYS A 123 -1.38 -3.11 12.65
N GLU A 124 -2.36 -3.41 11.81
CA GLU A 124 -2.15 -4.16 10.57
C GLU A 124 -1.25 -3.39 9.61
N TYR A 125 -1.50 -2.10 9.45
CA TYR A 125 -0.70 -1.24 8.58
C TYR A 125 0.76 -1.15 9.07
N SER A 126 0.98 -0.88 10.37
CA SER A 126 2.32 -0.84 10.97
C SER A 126 3.07 -2.17 10.80
N ARG A 127 2.36 -3.29 10.95
CA ARG A 127 2.92 -4.62 10.74
C ARG A 127 3.37 -4.86 9.30
N ILE A 128 2.60 -4.38 8.31
CA ILE A 128 2.99 -4.46 6.88
C ILE A 128 4.24 -3.61 6.63
N ILE A 129 4.30 -2.38 7.14
CA ILE A 129 5.46 -1.50 6.98
C ILE A 129 6.69 -2.08 7.65
N LYS A 130 6.55 -2.66 8.85
CA LYS A 130 7.63 -3.33 9.58
C LYS A 130 8.15 -4.55 8.81
N PHE A 131 7.25 -5.36 8.25
CA PHE A 131 7.60 -6.48 7.38
C PHE A 131 8.36 -6.01 6.13
N LYS A 132 7.85 -4.98 5.43
CA LYS A 132 8.54 -4.41 4.27
C LYS A 132 9.96 -3.97 4.62
N HIS A 133 10.12 -3.24 5.73
CA HIS A 133 11.44 -2.82 6.19
C HIS A 133 12.39 -4.00 6.47
N ALA A 134 11.88 -5.08 7.09
CA ALA A 134 12.67 -6.30 7.32
C ALA A 134 13.11 -6.95 6.00
N VAL A 135 12.23 -7.02 5.00
CA VAL A 135 12.56 -7.55 3.66
C VAL A 135 13.61 -6.67 2.97
N ASP A 136 13.48 -5.35 3.05
CA ASP A 136 14.46 -4.41 2.49
C ASP A 136 15.85 -4.60 3.14
N LEU A 137 15.90 -4.79 4.47
CA LEU A 137 17.14 -5.09 5.20
C LEU A 137 17.74 -6.44 4.80
N LEU A 138 16.91 -7.48 4.63
CA LEU A 138 17.38 -8.79 4.17
C LEU A 138 18.01 -8.74 2.78
N ARG A 139 17.49 -7.89 1.90
CA ARG A 139 17.94 -7.73 0.52
C ARG A 139 19.07 -6.72 0.36
N SER A 140 19.41 -6.00 1.42
CA SER A 140 20.49 -5.01 1.36
C SER A 140 21.86 -5.70 1.21
N THR A 141 22.79 -5.04 0.51
CA THR A 141 24.19 -5.50 0.37
C THR A 141 24.94 -5.53 1.69
N SER A 142 24.44 -4.87 2.72
CA SER A 142 24.98 -4.84 4.08
C SER A 142 24.33 -5.85 5.02
N PHE A 143 23.81 -6.95 4.48
CA PHE A 143 23.24 -8.02 5.28
C PHE A 143 24.32 -8.77 6.04
N ASP A 144 24.36 -8.64 7.38
CA ASP A 144 25.33 -9.31 8.24
C ASP A 144 24.81 -10.68 8.71
N ASN A 145 23.66 -10.67 9.38
CA ASN A 145 22.99 -11.87 9.89
C ASN A 145 21.52 -11.59 10.24
N LEU A 146 20.73 -12.66 10.42
CA LEU A 146 19.31 -12.56 10.74
C LEU A 146 19.02 -11.87 12.07
N LEU A 147 19.92 -11.96 13.06
CA LEU A 147 19.74 -11.29 14.35
C LEU A 147 19.85 -9.78 14.19
N SER A 148 20.82 -9.30 13.42
CA SER A 148 20.97 -7.87 13.10
C SER A 148 19.71 -7.33 12.42
N VAL A 149 19.16 -8.07 11.45
CA VAL A 149 17.90 -7.69 10.78
C VAL A 149 16.74 -7.67 11.75
N ALA A 150 16.61 -8.68 12.61
CA ALA A 150 15.53 -8.72 13.60
C ALA A 150 15.55 -7.47 14.50
N ILE A 151 16.71 -7.13 15.04
CA ILE A 151 16.89 -5.96 15.90
C ILE A 151 16.59 -4.66 15.14
N LYS A 152 17.24 -4.46 13.97
CA LYS A 152 17.07 -3.25 13.14
C LYS A 152 15.63 -3.04 12.66
N ALA A 153 14.90 -4.15 12.40
CA ALA A 153 13.51 -4.10 12.00
C ALA A 153 12.54 -4.05 13.20
N GLY A 154 13.03 -4.00 14.45
CA GLY A 154 12.21 -3.88 15.66
C GLY A 154 11.50 -5.18 16.05
N TYR A 155 12.00 -6.34 15.65
CA TYR A 155 11.52 -7.64 16.14
C TYR A 155 12.28 -8.05 17.40
N TYR A 156 11.61 -8.80 18.26
CA TYR A 156 12.19 -9.23 19.54
C TYR A 156 13.39 -10.17 19.35
N ASP A 157 13.26 -11.12 18.41
CA ASP A 157 14.30 -12.11 18.09
C ASP A 157 14.15 -12.64 16.67
N VAL A 158 15.08 -13.50 16.24
CA VAL A 158 15.10 -14.16 14.93
C VAL A 158 13.87 -15.04 14.71
N SER A 159 13.38 -15.70 15.77
CA SER A 159 12.22 -16.59 15.69
C SER A 159 10.94 -15.79 15.40
N HIS A 160 10.79 -14.65 16.05
CA HIS A 160 9.68 -13.71 15.80
C HIS A 160 9.75 -13.15 14.38
N LEU A 161 10.91 -12.66 13.94
CA LEU A 161 11.14 -12.21 12.55
C LEU A 161 10.74 -13.30 11.55
N SER A 162 11.24 -14.54 11.75
CA SER A 162 11.03 -15.65 10.82
C SER A 162 9.55 -16.05 10.73
N LYS A 163 8.86 -16.10 11.85
CA LYS A 163 7.41 -16.37 11.89
C LYS A 163 6.61 -15.31 11.16
N GLU A 164 6.94 -14.04 11.37
CA GLU A 164 6.25 -12.93 10.70
C GLU A 164 6.52 -12.92 9.19
N ILE A 165 7.77 -13.11 8.77
CA ILE A 165 8.11 -13.20 7.35
C ILE A 165 7.36 -14.36 6.70
N LYS A 166 7.41 -15.57 7.28
CA LYS A 166 6.71 -16.72 6.74
C LYS A 166 5.20 -16.51 6.67
N LYS A 167 4.61 -15.87 7.68
CA LYS A 167 3.16 -15.57 7.72
C LYS A 167 2.74 -14.59 6.63
N MET A 168 3.58 -13.60 6.30
CA MET A 168 3.23 -12.54 5.35
C MET A 168 3.63 -12.83 3.90
N SER A 169 4.73 -13.56 3.69
CA SER A 169 5.24 -13.87 2.35
C SER A 169 4.99 -15.33 1.91
N GLY A 170 4.64 -16.22 2.83
CA GLY A 170 4.61 -17.65 2.60
C GLY A 170 5.99 -18.31 2.62
N ASN A 171 7.07 -17.54 2.57
CA ASN A 171 8.46 -18.00 2.42
C ASN A 171 9.28 -17.81 3.70
N ALA A 172 10.30 -18.64 3.88
CA ALA A 172 11.27 -18.42 4.94
C ALA A 172 12.23 -17.26 4.60
N PRO A 173 12.84 -16.58 5.60
CA PRO A 173 13.78 -15.48 5.34
C PRO A 173 14.91 -15.84 4.37
N SER A 174 15.46 -17.07 4.45
CA SER A 174 16.51 -17.56 3.56
C SER A 174 16.08 -17.62 2.08
N GLN A 175 14.81 -17.89 1.82
CA GLN A 175 14.27 -17.91 0.45
C GLN A 175 14.13 -16.51 -0.14
N LEU A 176 13.88 -15.51 0.70
CA LEU A 176 13.80 -14.10 0.26
C LEU A 176 15.16 -13.50 -0.07
N LEU A 177 16.25 -14.04 0.49
CA LEU A 177 17.62 -13.65 0.17
C LEU A 177 18.03 -14.02 -1.26
N THR A 178 17.52 -15.15 -1.76
CA THR A 178 17.84 -15.68 -3.10
C THR A 178 16.92 -15.17 -4.19
N SER A 179 15.81 -14.55 -3.83
CA SER A 179 14.88 -13.95 -4.80
C SER A 179 15.50 -12.69 -5.40
N ALA A 180 15.51 -12.59 -6.73
CA ALA A 180 15.94 -11.37 -7.41
C ALA A 180 15.17 -10.16 -6.87
N PRO A 181 15.81 -8.98 -6.74
CA PRO A 181 15.10 -7.75 -6.40
C PRO A 181 13.96 -7.54 -7.40
N LEU A 182 12.77 -7.28 -6.90
CA LEU A 182 11.71 -6.74 -7.75
C LEU A 182 12.22 -5.36 -8.19
N GLU A 183 12.49 -5.18 -9.47
CA GLU A 183 12.82 -3.85 -10.01
C GLU A 183 11.73 -2.87 -9.59
N GLU A 184 12.12 -1.72 -9.04
CA GLU A 184 11.18 -0.65 -8.73
C GLU A 184 10.52 -0.23 -10.04
N GLY A 185 9.23 -0.51 -10.16
CA GLY A 185 8.44 -0.26 -11.38
C GLY A 185 7.96 -1.51 -12.10
N THR A 186 8.50 -2.70 -11.82
CA THR A 186 8.01 -3.94 -12.44
C THR A 186 6.94 -4.56 -11.55
N LEU A 187 5.69 -4.48 -11.96
CA LEU A 187 4.60 -5.26 -11.38
C LEU A 187 4.81 -6.72 -11.77
N SER A 188 5.37 -7.53 -10.88
CA SER A 188 5.36 -8.98 -11.06
C SER A 188 3.99 -9.51 -10.67
N TYR A 189 3.29 -10.09 -11.64
CA TYR A 189 2.01 -10.74 -11.41
C TYR A 189 2.22 -12.10 -10.79
N VAL A 190 1.52 -12.36 -9.68
CA VAL A 190 1.29 -13.73 -9.20
C VAL A 190 0.20 -14.31 -10.09
N LYS A 191 0.54 -15.29 -10.94
CA LYS A 191 -0.47 -16.14 -11.57
C LYS A 191 -1.17 -16.93 -10.45
N THR A 192 -2.47 -16.74 -10.29
CA THR A 192 -3.34 -17.66 -9.57
C THR A 192 -3.77 -18.78 -10.49
#